data_7f4be659f12ef881175f9473be8206fa
#
_entry.id   7f4be659f12ef881175f9473be8206fa
#
_cell.length_a   1.000
_cell.length_b   1.000
_cell.length_c   1.000
_cell.angle_alpha   90.00
_cell.angle_beta   90.00
_cell.angle_gamma   90.00
#
_symmetry.space_group_name_H-M   'P 1'
#
loop_
_entity.id
_entity.type
_entity.pdbx_description
1 polymer ?
#
loop_
_entity_poly.entity_id
_entity_poly.type
_entity_poly.pdbx_seq_one_letter_code
_entity_poly.pdbx_strand_id
1 'polypeptide(L)'
;IKMANLPNLAKIMSDYPVCELEASGEVVGLPKGQSGNSEACHMTIGCGRTIEQPLTLINNKIKDKSFFENDVLLDLIDFVNDNNSTLHMIGLISSGNVHSSMEHFYAALALAKIKKVKSAVFHFITDGRDSLPKSGNKLISDFMAKANKLGLGTIGTICGRYYAMDRDNNYDRVKKAYDAIVYNVGNNFSDYNRCMELHYKNDITDEFINPSI
;
A
#
# COMPACT_ATOMS: atom_id res chain seq x y z
N ILE A 1 14.03 9.23 28.56
CA ILE A 1 15.10 10.19 28.93
C ILE A 1 15.17 10.33 30.44
N LYS A 2 14.08 10.68 31.14
CA LYS A 2 14.10 10.91 32.64
C LYS A 2 14.59 9.72 33.47
N MET A 3 14.48 8.49 32.98
CA MET A 3 14.90 7.26 33.66
C MET A 3 16.29 6.76 33.23
N ALA A 4 16.88 7.35 32.22
CA ALA A 4 18.18 6.95 31.70
C ALA A 4 19.30 7.82 32.30
N ASN A 5 20.46 7.23 32.53
CA ASN A 5 21.64 7.97 32.95
C ASN A 5 22.36 8.56 31.70
N LEU A 6 22.08 9.83 31.41
CA LEU A 6 22.54 10.52 30.21
C LEU A 6 23.34 11.81 30.55
N PRO A 7 24.49 11.69 31.20
CA PRO A 7 25.22 12.87 31.70
C PRO A 7 25.63 13.85 30.60
N ASN A 8 26.02 13.36 29.43
CA ASN A 8 26.41 14.22 28.31
C ASN A 8 25.21 14.96 27.72
N LEU A 9 24.05 14.32 27.56
CA LEU A 9 22.85 14.97 27.07
C LEU A 9 22.33 16.00 28.09
N ALA A 10 22.33 15.64 29.38
CA ALA A 10 21.95 16.57 30.44
C ALA A 10 22.83 17.84 30.43
N LYS A 11 24.15 17.69 30.24
CA LYS A 11 25.06 18.81 30.11
C LYS A 11 24.76 19.68 28.89
N ILE A 12 24.54 19.07 27.72
CA ILE A 12 24.17 19.80 26.49
C ILE A 12 22.89 20.59 26.70
N MET A 13 21.88 19.97 27.32
CA MET A 13 20.59 20.62 27.58
C MET A 13 20.68 21.75 28.60
N SER A 14 21.70 21.76 29.50
CA SER A 14 21.94 22.87 30.42
C SER A 14 22.73 24.00 29.80
N ASP A 15 23.68 23.68 28.93
CA ASP A 15 24.67 24.65 28.41
C ASP A 15 24.18 25.38 27.15
N TYR A 16 23.17 24.82 26.45
CA TYR A 16 22.68 25.33 25.17
C TYR A 16 21.15 25.51 25.16
N PRO A 17 20.64 26.43 24.29
CA PRO A 17 19.20 26.58 24.09
C PRO A 17 18.56 25.26 23.60
N VAL A 18 17.42 24.90 24.16
CA VAL A 18 16.64 23.71 23.81
C VAL A 18 15.27 24.13 23.35
N CYS A 19 14.80 23.52 22.27
CA CYS A 19 13.41 23.63 21.80
C CYS A 19 12.82 22.26 21.52
N GLU A 20 11.49 22.16 21.54
CA GLU A 20 10.75 20.98 21.12
C GLU A 20 10.23 21.18 19.70
N LEU A 21 10.31 20.14 18.89
CA LEU A 21 9.75 20.11 17.53
C LEU A 21 8.70 19.01 17.45
N GLU A 22 7.61 19.29 16.76
CA GLU A 22 6.66 18.26 16.40
C GLU A 22 7.29 17.31 15.36
N ALA A 23 7.14 16.00 15.59
CA ALA A 23 7.73 14.96 14.77
C ALA A 23 6.68 13.99 14.19
N SER A 24 5.41 14.45 14.02
CA SER A 24 4.32 13.61 13.52
C SER A 24 3.32 14.43 12.70
N GLY A 25 2.54 13.74 11.87
CA GLY A 25 1.47 14.35 11.09
C GLY A 25 1.94 15.38 10.06
N GLU A 26 1.11 16.37 9.80
CA GLU A 26 1.26 17.33 8.69
C GLU A 26 2.53 18.16 8.74
N VAL A 27 3.04 18.45 9.93
CA VAL A 27 4.29 19.23 10.11
C VAL A 27 5.54 18.52 9.60
N VAL A 28 5.49 17.21 9.43
CA VAL A 28 6.56 16.42 8.80
C VAL A 28 6.13 15.81 7.45
N GLY A 29 5.06 16.33 6.86
CA GLY A 29 4.59 15.92 5.54
C GLY A 29 3.79 14.62 5.50
N LEU A 30 3.35 14.12 6.66
CA LEU A 30 2.53 12.92 6.80
C LEU A 30 1.05 13.29 6.97
N PRO A 31 0.10 12.37 6.73
CA PRO A 31 -1.30 12.60 7.04
C PRO A 31 -1.54 12.96 8.51
N LYS A 32 -2.59 13.73 8.78
CA LYS A 32 -2.99 14.12 10.13
C LYS A 32 -3.17 12.88 11.03
N GLY A 33 -2.56 12.92 12.22
CA GLY A 33 -2.65 11.85 13.21
C GLY A 33 -1.74 10.65 12.96
N GLN A 34 -0.97 10.65 11.87
CA GLN A 34 0.01 9.60 11.61
C GLN A 34 1.29 9.87 12.39
N SER A 35 1.82 8.84 13.05
CA SER A 35 3.10 8.92 13.77
C SER A 35 4.23 9.22 12.80
N GLY A 36 5.20 10.01 13.25
CA GLY A 36 6.42 10.27 12.49
C GLY A 36 7.23 9.00 12.26
N ASN A 37 8.03 9.03 11.21
CA ASN A 37 8.98 7.97 10.89
C ASN A 37 10.34 8.55 10.57
N SER A 38 11.36 7.69 10.50
CA SER A 38 12.73 8.11 10.28
C SER A 38 12.92 8.87 8.97
N GLU A 39 12.30 8.41 7.89
CA GLU A 39 12.41 9.04 6.57
C GLU A 39 11.86 10.45 6.56
N ALA A 40 10.58 10.64 6.91
CA ALA A 40 9.92 11.94 6.91
C ALA A 40 10.62 12.96 7.82
N CYS A 41 11.01 12.52 9.03
CA CYS A 41 11.65 13.43 10.00
C CYS A 41 13.07 13.82 9.58
N HIS A 42 13.90 12.89 9.09
CA HIS A 42 15.24 13.22 8.62
C HIS A 42 15.20 14.06 7.34
N MET A 43 14.27 13.81 6.44
CA MET A 43 14.08 14.69 5.27
C MET A 43 13.71 16.12 5.68
N THR A 44 12.78 16.26 6.63
CA THR A 44 12.36 17.58 7.13
C THR A 44 13.52 18.31 7.79
N ILE A 45 14.33 17.65 8.61
CA ILE A 45 15.53 18.22 9.24
C ILE A 45 16.56 18.61 8.16
N GLY A 46 16.86 17.72 7.23
CA GLY A 46 17.87 17.95 6.19
C GLY A 46 17.49 19.05 5.20
N CYS A 47 16.22 19.18 4.87
CA CYS A 47 15.71 20.19 3.94
C CYS A 47 15.39 21.54 4.62
N GLY A 48 15.33 21.60 5.95
CA GLY A 48 14.92 22.77 6.70
C GLY A 48 13.47 23.22 6.44
N ARG A 49 12.64 22.36 5.90
CA ARG A 49 11.21 22.59 5.61
C ARG A 49 10.45 21.28 5.56
N THR A 50 9.14 21.35 5.73
CA THR A 50 8.25 20.21 5.54
C THR A 50 8.29 19.73 4.07
N ILE A 51 8.44 18.42 3.88
CA ILE A 51 8.35 17.74 2.58
C ILE A 51 7.14 16.83 2.60
N GLU A 52 6.16 17.08 1.74
CA GLU A 52 5.02 16.18 1.60
C GLU A 52 5.51 14.78 1.21
N GLN A 53 5.12 13.80 2.02
CA GLN A 53 5.43 12.40 1.74
C GLN A 53 4.53 11.89 0.61
N PRO A 54 4.95 10.86 -0.15
CA PRO A 54 4.19 10.34 -1.29
C PRO A 54 2.72 10.04 -0.99
N LEU A 55 2.43 9.50 0.20
CA LEU A 55 1.06 9.22 0.64
C LEU A 55 0.22 10.51 0.71
N THR A 56 0.75 11.55 1.35
CA THR A 56 0.10 12.86 1.50
C THR A 56 -0.09 13.51 0.13
N LEU A 57 0.95 13.49 -0.71
CA LEU A 57 0.92 14.04 -2.07
C LEU A 57 -0.19 13.40 -2.91
N ILE A 58 -0.29 12.06 -2.91
CA ILE A 58 -1.32 11.35 -3.68
C ILE A 58 -2.71 11.64 -3.11
N ASN A 59 -2.86 11.64 -1.78
CA ASN A 59 -4.13 11.99 -1.14
C ASN A 59 -4.61 13.40 -1.55
N ASN A 60 -3.71 14.39 -1.57
CA ASN A 60 -4.02 15.74 -2.01
C ASN A 60 -4.45 15.77 -3.47
N LYS A 61 -3.72 15.07 -4.35
CA LYS A 61 -4.07 14.96 -5.78
C LYS A 61 -5.41 14.27 -6.03
N ILE A 62 -5.79 13.31 -5.20
CA ILE A 62 -7.13 12.69 -5.26
C ILE A 62 -8.21 13.68 -4.83
N LYS A 63 -7.93 14.42 -3.74
CA LYS A 63 -8.87 15.40 -3.18
C LYS A 63 -9.13 16.58 -4.12
N ASP A 64 -8.10 17.12 -4.75
CA ASP A 64 -8.20 18.23 -5.71
C ASP A 64 -8.52 17.76 -7.14
N LYS A 65 -8.61 16.44 -7.35
CA LYS A 65 -8.91 15.75 -8.61
C LYS A 65 -7.78 15.75 -9.65
N SER A 66 -6.63 16.36 -9.40
CA SER A 66 -5.48 16.34 -10.34
C SER A 66 -4.89 14.93 -10.54
N PHE A 67 -5.18 13.99 -9.63
CA PHE A 67 -4.89 12.57 -9.84
C PHE A 67 -5.51 12.02 -11.13
N PHE A 68 -6.74 12.46 -11.45
CA PHE A 68 -7.49 12.00 -12.62
C PHE A 68 -7.05 12.67 -13.94
N GLU A 69 -6.16 13.63 -13.85
CA GLU A 69 -5.56 14.38 -14.95
C GLU A 69 -4.07 14.07 -15.12
N ASN A 70 -3.55 13.07 -14.40
CA ASN A 70 -2.15 12.67 -14.50
C ASN A 70 -1.86 12.04 -15.87
N ASP A 71 -1.02 12.69 -16.67
CA ASP A 71 -0.73 12.31 -18.05
C ASP A 71 -0.22 10.86 -18.15
N VAL A 72 0.65 10.43 -17.23
CA VAL A 72 1.22 9.06 -17.26
C VAL A 72 0.14 8.00 -17.04
N LEU A 73 -0.81 8.26 -16.14
CA LEU A 73 -1.94 7.34 -15.91
C LEU A 73 -2.92 7.36 -17.10
N LEU A 74 -3.12 8.52 -17.71
CA LEU A 74 -3.98 8.66 -18.88
C LEU A 74 -3.37 7.94 -20.10
N ASP A 75 -2.10 8.14 -20.37
CA ASP A 75 -1.38 7.47 -21.45
C ASP A 75 -1.39 5.96 -21.31
N LEU A 76 -1.21 5.44 -20.07
CA LEU A 76 -1.33 4.02 -19.78
C LEU A 76 -2.73 3.49 -20.10
N ILE A 77 -3.76 4.21 -19.69
CA ILE A 77 -5.14 3.77 -19.92
C ILE A 77 -5.52 3.86 -21.40
N ASP A 78 -5.07 4.89 -22.09
CA ASP A 78 -5.27 5.03 -23.53
C ASP A 78 -4.58 3.88 -24.27
N PHE A 79 -3.33 3.54 -23.91
CA PHE A 79 -2.65 2.36 -24.43
C PHE A 79 -3.45 1.06 -24.20
N VAL A 80 -3.99 0.86 -22.99
CA VAL A 80 -4.82 -0.33 -22.68
C VAL A 80 -6.06 -0.38 -23.57
N ASN A 81 -6.74 0.75 -23.76
CA ASN A 81 -7.96 0.82 -24.56
C ASN A 81 -7.69 0.62 -26.05
N ASP A 82 -6.66 1.27 -26.59
CA ASP A 82 -6.31 1.21 -28.01
C ASP A 82 -5.86 -0.19 -28.43
N ASN A 83 -5.16 -0.89 -27.53
CA ASN A 83 -4.70 -2.26 -27.79
C ASN A 83 -5.70 -3.34 -27.35
N ASN A 84 -6.88 -2.97 -26.84
CA ASN A 84 -7.87 -3.91 -26.32
C ASN A 84 -7.27 -4.88 -25.27
N SER A 85 -6.32 -4.39 -24.49
CA SER A 85 -5.59 -5.17 -23.50
C SER A 85 -6.22 -5.07 -22.10
N THR A 86 -5.62 -5.73 -21.13
CA THR A 86 -6.11 -5.76 -19.75
C THR A 86 -5.26 -4.84 -18.88
N LEU A 87 -5.91 -4.01 -18.05
CA LEU A 87 -5.25 -3.23 -17.03
C LEU A 87 -4.96 -4.08 -15.81
N HIS A 88 -3.69 -4.24 -15.44
CA HIS A 88 -3.28 -4.91 -14.21
C HIS A 88 -3.00 -3.90 -13.10
N MET A 89 -3.64 -4.09 -11.95
CA MET A 89 -3.42 -3.29 -10.75
C MET A 89 -2.81 -4.17 -9.66
N ILE A 90 -1.60 -3.82 -9.22
CA ILE A 90 -0.86 -4.56 -8.19
C ILE A 90 -0.65 -3.64 -6.99
N GLY A 91 -0.89 -4.14 -5.78
CA GLY A 91 -0.56 -3.38 -4.59
C GLY A 91 -0.94 -4.03 -3.28
N LEU A 92 -0.45 -3.41 -2.21
CA LEU A 92 -0.68 -3.84 -0.84
C LEU A 92 -2.08 -3.42 -0.38
N ILE A 93 -2.87 -4.39 0.06
CA ILE A 93 -4.18 -4.15 0.68
C ILE A 93 -3.97 -3.98 2.17
N SER A 94 -4.07 -2.75 2.65
CA SER A 94 -3.78 -2.38 4.03
C SER A 94 -4.65 -1.24 4.54
N SER A 95 -5.02 -1.29 5.81
CA SER A 95 -5.63 -0.17 6.52
C SER A 95 -4.60 0.67 7.30
N GLY A 96 -3.32 0.27 7.31
CA GLY A 96 -2.28 0.91 8.11
C GLY A 96 -1.75 2.23 7.54
N ASN A 97 -1.96 2.49 6.24
CA ASN A 97 -1.49 3.71 5.55
C ASN A 97 0.04 3.94 5.68
N VAL A 98 0.82 2.86 5.76
CA VAL A 98 2.30 2.94 5.83
C VAL A 98 2.91 2.83 4.45
N HIS A 99 2.64 1.74 3.73
CA HIS A 99 3.17 1.49 2.39
C HIS A 99 2.12 1.61 1.28
N SER A 100 0.85 1.73 1.64
CA SER A 100 -0.26 1.88 0.69
C SER A 100 -1.46 2.53 1.36
N SER A 101 -2.44 2.92 0.53
CA SER A 101 -3.76 3.37 0.99
C SER A 101 -4.84 2.77 0.12
N MET A 102 -5.92 2.29 0.75
CA MET A 102 -7.10 1.81 0.02
C MET A 102 -7.74 2.91 -0.84
N GLU A 103 -7.64 4.18 -0.43
CA GLU A 103 -8.16 5.31 -1.20
C GLU A 103 -7.44 5.45 -2.55
N HIS A 104 -6.14 5.11 -2.62
CA HIS A 104 -5.40 5.11 -3.88
C HIS A 104 -5.91 4.03 -4.84
N PHE A 105 -6.20 2.82 -4.32
CA PHE A 105 -6.84 1.78 -5.10
C PHE A 105 -8.21 2.17 -5.62
N TYR A 106 -9.03 2.80 -4.76
CA TYR A 106 -10.34 3.29 -5.18
C TYR A 106 -10.26 4.40 -6.23
N ALA A 107 -9.29 5.30 -6.10
CA ALA A 107 -9.05 6.34 -7.09
C ALA A 107 -8.63 5.75 -8.44
N ALA A 108 -7.71 4.78 -8.44
CA ALA A 108 -7.28 4.09 -9.66
C ALA A 108 -8.44 3.33 -10.33
N LEU A 109 -9.26 2.63 -9.53
CA LEU A 109 -10.47 1.95 -10.02
C LEU A 109 -11.47 2.95 -10.63
N ALA A 110 -11.69 4.08 -9.97
CA ALA A 110 -12.56 5.14 -10.46
C ALA A 110 -12.05 5.74 -11.77
N LEU A 111 -10.75 6.01 -11.87
CA LEU A 111 -10.12 6.50 -13.10
C LEU A 111 -10.31 5.50 -14.26
N ALA A 112 -10.03 4.21 -14.03
CA ALA A 112 -10.24 3.16 -15.02
C ALA A 112 -11.70 3.11 -15.52
N LYS A 113 -12.66 3.26 -14.60
CA LYS A 113 -14.09 3.33 -14.97
C LYS A 113 -14.45 4.58 -15.77
N ILE A 114 -14.00 5.76 -15.35
CA ILE A 114 -14.22 7.03 -16.05
C ILE A 114 -13.69 6.95 -17.48
N LYS A 115 -12.53 6.37 -17.66
CA LYS A 115 -11.84 6.19 -18.95
C LYS A 115 -12.28 4.93 -19.72
N LYS A 116 -13.34 4.25 -19.27
CA LYS A 116 -14.00 3.13 -19.96
C LYS A 116 -13.08 1.94 -20.23
N VAL A 117 -12.14 1.65 -19.32
CA VAL A 117 -11.36 0.40 -19.37
C VAL A 117 -12.31 -0.79 -19.39
N LYS A 118 -12.10 -1.72 -20.31
CA LYS A 118 -13.00 -2.89 -20.53
C LYS A 118 -12.65 -4.06 -19.62
N SER A 119 -11.37 -4.26 -19.36
CA SER A 119 -10.85 -5.39 -18.58
C SER A 119 -9.81 -4.91 -17.59
N ALA A 120 -9.96 -5.31 -16.33
CA ALA A 120 -8.97 -5.07 -15.28
C ALA A 120 -8.77 -6.34 -14.43
N VAL A 121 -7.53 -6.55 -13.97
CA VAL A 121 -7.16 -7.66 -13.10
C VAL A 121 -6.43 -7.11 -11.89
N PHE A 122 -6.85 -7.56 -10.71
CA PHE A 122 -6.27 -7.13 -9.43
C PHE A 122 -5.34 -8.19 -8.86
N HIS A 123 -4.14 -7.78 -8.51
CA HIS A 123 -3.15 -8.59 -7.82
C HIS A 123 -2.96 -8.03 -6.41
N PHE A 124 -3.59 -8.67 -5.44
CA PHE A 124 -3.58 -8.17 -4.07
C PHE A 124 -2.43 -8.75 -3.27
N ILE A 125 -1.67 -7.87 -2.66
CA ILE A 125 -0.69 -8.21 -1.64
C ILE A 125 -1.35 -7.95 -0.30
N THR A 126 -1.46 -8.96 0.55
CA THR A 126 -2.04 -8.85 1.89
C THR A 126 -0.98 -8.45 2.92
N ASP A 127 -1.37 -7.63 3.92
CA ASP A 127 -0.45 -6.96 4.84
C ASP A 127 -0.20 -7.76 6.13
N GLY A 128 -1.09 -7.68 7.11
CA GLY A 128 -0.98 -8.36 8.40
C GLY A 128 0.17 -7.92 9.31
N ARG A 129 0.90 -6.86 8.93
CA ARG A 129 2.02 -6.30 9.68
C ARG A 129 1.79 -4.84 10.08
N ASP A 130 1.38 -3.99 9.14
CA ASP A 130 0.98 -2.61 9.39
C ASP A 130 -0.54 -2.49 9.56
N SER A 131 -1.27 -3.59 9.41
CA SER A 131 -2.69 -3.78 9.68
C SER A 131 -2.93 -5.02 10.54
N LEU A 132 -4.16 -5.23 10.98
CA LEU A 132 -4.50 -6.41 11.78
C LEU A 132 -4.19 -7.70 11.02
N PRO A 133 -3.70 -8.75 11.71
CA PRO A 133 -3.16 -9.97 11.08
C PRO A 133 -4.13 -10.75 10.19
N LYS A 134 -5.43 -10.59 10.36
CA LYS A 134 -6.49 -11.30 9.60
C LYS A 134 -7.56 -10.31 9.10
N SER A 135 -7.16 -9.16 8.58
CA SER A 135 -8.04 -8.10 8.06
C SER A 135 -8.18 -8.10 6.53
N GLY A 136 -7.29 -8.78 5.83
CA GLY A 136 -7.19 -8.74 4.36
C GLY A 136 -8.46 -9.22 3.67
N ASN A 137 -9.11 -10.28 4.16
CA ASN A 137 -10.35 -10.76 3.56
C ASN A 137 -11.43 -9.69 3.51
N LYS A 138 -11.60 -8.94 4.61
CA LYS A 138 -12.58 -7.84 4.66
C LYS A 138 -12.21 -6.72 3.68
N LEU A 139 -10.93 -6.31 3.63
CA LEU A 139 -10.47 -5.24 2.73
C LEU A 139 -10.66 -5.63 1.25
N ILE A 140 -10.33 -6.88 0.89
CA ILE A 140 -10.57 -7.41 -0.46
C ILE A 140 -12.06 -7.43 -0.77
N SER A 141 -12.90 -7.92 0.15
CA SER A 141 -14.35 -7.97 -0.03
C SER A 141 -14.95 -6.58 -0.23
N ASP A 142 -14.54 -5.61 0.58
CA ASP A 142 -15.00 -4.21 0.46
C ASP A 142 -14.59 -3.60 -0.89
N PHE A 143 -13.37 -3.88 -1.34
CA PHE A 143 -12.89 -3.42 -2.65
C PHE A 143 -13.65 -4.09 -3.80
N MET A 144 -13.79 -5.42 -3.76
CA MET A 144 -14.49 -6.16 -4.81
C MET A 144 -15.98 -5.81 -4.89
N ALA A 145 -16.62 -5.49 -3.76
CA ALA A 145 -18.00 -5.00 -3.78
C ALA A 145 -18.13 -3.68 -4.57
N LYS A 146 -17.15 -2.78 -4.51
CA LYS A 146 -17.11 -1.56 -5.32
C LYS A 146 -16.78 -1.87 -6.78
N ALA A 147 -15.79 -2.71 -7.04
CA ALA A 147 -15.41 -3.11 -8.39
C ALA A 147 -16.57 -3.77 -9.14
N ASN A 148 -17.28 -4.68 -8.48
CA ASN A 148 -18.47 -5.36 -9.03
C ASN A 148 -19.60 -4.39 -9.35
N LYS A 149 -19.88 -3.38 -8.48
CA LYS A 149 -20.86 -2.33 -8.76
C LYS A 149 -20.51 -1.51 -10.00
N LEU A 150 -19.21 -1.34 -10.26
CA LEU A 150 -18.72 -0.65 -11.45
C LEU A 150 -18.66 -1.56 -12.68
N GLY A 151 -18.85 -2.88 -12.50
CA GLY A 151 -18.71 -3.88 -13.55
C GLY A 151 -17.29 -3.93 -14.11
N LEU A 152 -16.28 -3.79 -13.24
CA LEU A 152 -14.90 -3.70 -13.67
C LEU A 152 -13.97 -4.55 -12.80
N GLY A 153 -13.29 -5.50 -13.44
CA GLY A 153 -12.16 -6.24 -12.91
C GLY A 153 -12.50 -7.51 -12.12
N THR A 154 -11.51 -8.37 -12.08
CA THR A 154 -11.49 -9.64 -11.35
C THR A 154 -10.20 -9.76 -10.56
N ILE A 155 -10.16 -10.63 -9.57
CA ILE A 155 -8.92 -10.96 -8.85
C ILE A 155 -8.10 -11.92 -9.71
N GLY A 156 -6.83 -11.58 -9.96
CA GLY A 156 -5.88 -12.47 -10.59
C GLY A 156 -5.05 -13.26 -9.59
N THR A 157 -4.52 -12.57 -8.56
CA THR A 157 -3.72 -13.24 -7.53
C THR A 157 -3.92 -12.62 -6.16
N ILE A 158 -3.72 -13.44 -5.12
CA ILE A 158 -3.58 -12.99 -3.73
C ILE A 158 -2.28 -13.58 -3.16
N CYS A 159 -1.49 -12.73 -2.49
CA CYS A 159 -0.19 -13.14 -1.96
C CYS A 159 0.16 -12.30 -0.73
N GLY A 160 0.66 -12.92 0.32
CA GLY A 160 1.16 -12.21 1.50
C GLY A 160 2.43 -11.38 1.20
N ARG A 161 2.57 -10.27 1.88
CA ARG A 161 3.73 -9.37 1.74
C ARG A 161 5.07 -10.05 2.06
N TYR A 162 5.06 -11.12 2.84
CA TYR A 162 6.25 -11.94 3.11
C TYR A 162 6.91 -12.43 1.82
N TYR A 163 6.12 -12.72 0.78
CA TYR A 163 6.61 -13.13 -0.52
C TYR A 163 6.83 -11.94 -1.46
N ALA A 164 5.81 -11.10 -1.64
CA ALA A 164 5.81 -10.07 -2.66
C ALA A 164 6.63 -8.82 -2.31
N MET A 165 6.91 -8.59 -1.01
CA MET A 165 7.61 -7.40 -0.54
C MET A 165 8.89 -7.74 0.24
N ASP A 166 9.54 -8.88 -0.08
CA ASP A 166 10.83 -9.20 0.50
C ASP A 166 11.87 -8.15 0.09
N ARG A 167 12.64 -7.67 1.06
CA ARG A 167 13.71 -6.69 0.88
C ARG A 167 15.06 -7.15 1.46
N ASP A 168 15.13 -8.44 1.81
CA ASP A 168 16.29 -9.05 2.43
C ASP A 168 17.01 -10.03 1.48
N ASN A 169 16.76 -9.88 0.16
CA ASN A 169 17.32 -10.68 -0.93
C ASN A 169 16.93 -12.17 -0.90
N ASN A 170 15.77 -12.50 -0.32
CA ASN A 170 15.21 -13.85 -0.38
C ASN A 170 14.47 -14.04 -1.72
N TYR A 171 15.23 -14.17 -2.79
CA TYR A 171 14.69 -14.25 -4.16
C TYR A 171 13.72 -15.40 -4.37
N ASP A 172 13.85 -16.51 -3.65
CA ASP A 172 12.90 -17.63 -3.69
C ASP A 172 11.49 -17.23 -3.25
N ARG A 173 11.36 -16.27 -2.32
CA ARG A 173 10.07 -15.71 -1.91
C ARG A 173 9.49 -14.86 -3.01
N VAL A 174 10.27 -13.90 -3.51
CA VAL A 174 9.87 -12.99 -4.60
C VAL A 174 9.48 -13.78 -5.83
N LYS A 175 10.26 -14.83 -6.17
CA LYS A 175 9.98 -15.70 -7.30
C LYS A 175 8.59 -16.34 -7.23
N LYS A 176 8.15 -16.81 -6.06
CA LYS A 176 6.81 -17.39 -5.90
C LYS A 176 5.70 -16.40 -6.21
N ALA A 177 5.82 -15.14 -5.76
CA ALA A 177 4.87 -14.08 -6.07
C ALA A 177 4.91 -13.73 -7.57
N TYR A 178 6.11 -13.62 -8.14
CA TYR A 178 6.30 -13.39 -9.57
C TYR A 178 5.69 -14.51 -10.43
N ASP A 179 5.96 -15.77 -10.09
CA ASP A 179 5.43 -16.92 -10.84
C ASP A 179 3.91 -16.96 -10.80
N ALA A 180 3.28 -16.56 -9.69
CA ALA A 180 1.83 -16.47 -9.60
C ALA A 180 1.26 -15.40 -10.55
N ILE A 181 1.87 -14.23 -10.61
CA ILE A 181 1.40 -13.11 -11.44
C ILE A 181 1.68 -13.35 -12.92
N VAL A 182 2.89 -13.83 -13.26
CA VAL A 182 3.36 -13.89 -14.65
C VAL A 182 3.04 -15.21 -15.32
N TYR A 183 3.17 -16.32 -14.57
CA TYR A 183 3.03 -17.67 -15.11
C TYR A 183 1.79 -18.39 -14.63
N ASN A 184 0.95 -17.75 -13.80
CA ASN A 184 -0.24 -18.36 -13.21
C ASN A 184 0.09 -19.65 -12.43
N VAL A 185 1.21 -19.63 -11.67
CA VAL A 185 1.70 -20.75 -10.87
C VAL A 185 1.52 -20.43 -9.40
N GLY A 186 0.57 -21.10 -8.75
CA GLY A 186 0.25 -20.87 -7.33
C GLY A 186 -0.80 -21.84 -6.83
N ASN A 187 -1.30 -21.59 -5.63
CA ASN A 187 -2.41 -22.35 -5.09
C ASN A 187 -3.71 -21.96 -5.82
N ASN A 188 -4.42 -22.93 -6.38
CA ASN A 188 -5.66 -22.69 -7.11
C ASN A 188 -6.85 -22.60 -6.15
N PHE A 189 -7.65 -21.55 -6.30
CA PHE A 189 -8.91 -21.36 -5.58
C PHE A 189 -10.01 -20.89 -6.53
N SER A 190 -11.21 -21.46 -6.36
CA SER A 190 -12.40 -21.04 -7.12
C SER A 190 -12.97 -19.70 -6.62
N ASP A 191 -12.62 -19.28 -5.41
CA ASP A 191 -13.13 -18.10 -4.74
C ASP A 191 -12.11 -17.58 -3.72
N TYR A 192 -11.88 -16.27 -3.73
CA TYR A 192 -10.92 -15.62 -2.85
C TYR A 192 -11.30 -15.71 -1.36
N ASN A 193 -12.59 -15.70 -1.02
CA ASN A 193 -13.02 -15.86 0.37
C ASN A 193 -12.57 -17.21 0.91
N ARG A 194 -12.77 -18.27 0.11
CA ARG A 194 -12.34 -19.61 0.47
C ARG A 194 -10.81 -19.71 0.60
N CYS A 195 -10.09 -19.03 -0.27
CA CYS A 195 -8.63 -18.91 -0.16
C CYS A 195 -8.22 -18.31 1.21
N MET A 196 -8.77 -17.15 1.53
CA MET A 196 -8.44 -16.45 2.79
C MET A 196 -8.88 -17.24 4.02
N GLU A 197 -10.10 -17.79 4.02
CA GLU A 197 -10.62 -18.59 5.13
C GLU A 197 -9.77 -19.84 5.39
N LEU A 198 -9.32 -20.52 4.34
CA LEU A 198 -8.48 -21.72 4.49
C LEU A 198 -7.12 -21.37 5.11
N HIS A 199 -6.51 -20.27 4.70
CA HIS A 199 -5.27 -19.81 5.31
C HIS A 199 -5.48 -19.44 6.79
N TYR A 200 -6.53 -18.66 7.12
CA TYR A 200 -6.84 -18.29 8.50
C TYR A 200 -7.17 -19.48 9.41
N LYS A 201 -7.82 -20.51 8.88
CA LYS A 201 -8.10 -21.76 9.60
C LYS A 201 -6.83 -22.54 9.94
N ASN A 202 -5.79 -22.39 9.14
CA ASN A 202 -4.46 -22.98 9.37
C ASN A 202 -3.51 -22.01 10.11
N ASP A 203 -4.05 -20.99 10.78
CA ASP A 203 -3.29 -19.94 11.50
C ASP A 203 -2.27 -19.16 10.63
N ILE A 204 -2.44 -19.18 9.32
CA ILE A 204 -1.66 -18.35 8.40
C ILE A 204 -2.33 -16.96 8.36
N THR A 205 -1.59 -15.94 8.79
CA THR A 205 -2.05 -14.55 8.76
C THR A 205 -1.85 -13.91 7.38
N ASP A 206 -2.39 -12.71 7.19
CA ASP A 206 -2.30 -11.96 5.94
C ASP A 206 -0.86 -11.82 5.43
N GLU A 207 0.11 -11.61 6.35
CA GLU A 207 1.52 -11.48 5.98
C GLU A 207 2.05 -12.69 5.22
N PHE A 208 1.56 -13.89 5.54
CA PHE A 208 2.10 -15.17 5.08
C PHE A 208 1.19 -15.93 4.11
N ILE A 209 0.13 -15.28 3.58
CA ILE A 209 -0.72 -15.91 2.56
C ILE A 209 0.15 -16.41 1.41
N ASN A 210 0.08 -17.70 1.12
CA ASN A 210 0.82 -18.28 0.00
C ASN A 210 0.29 -17.71 -1.32
N PRO A 211 1.18 -17.48 -2.32
CA PRO A 211 0.76 -17.05 -3.65
C PRO A 211 -0.34 -17.94 -4.22
N SER A 212 -1.48 -17.34 -4.51
CA SER A 212 -2.73 -17.99 -4.87
C SER A 212 -3.33 -17.34 -6.12
N ILE A 213 -3.94 -18.15 -6.99
CA ILE A 213 -4.45 -17.80 -8.32
C ILE A 213 -5.88 -18.28 -8.50
#